data_c426a9566437413b69b60bffb31e8b79
#
_entry.id   c426a9566437413b69b60bffb31e8b79
#
_cell.length_a   1.000
_cell.length_b   1.000
_cell.length_c   1.000
_cell.angle_alpha   90.00
_cell.angle_beta   90.00
_cell.angle_gamma   90.00
#
_symmetry.space_group_name_H-M   'P 1'
#
loop_
_entity.id
_entity.type
_entity.pdbx_description
1 polymer ?
#
loop_
_entity_poly.entity_id
_entity_poly.type
_entity_poly.pdbx_seq_one_letter_code
_entity_poly.pdbx_strand_id
1 'polypeptide(L)'
;MAEHTLSPFKRTIVGVQFMFVAFGSTVLVPILCHLDPAIALLAAGLGTLLFHAVTGGKVPIYLGSSFAFIAPIIKATELYGLPGMFYGLVAVGVVYMLMSLLVKAFGIGFIKKLFPPIVIGPVIILIGLSLAGSGVNMAKTNWILALVSLAVAVVASIWGKGIVKLIPVVFGALAGYVVAVLFFRDAMDFTPVADASWFAIPKLAPMSFSWQAILFMAPVAIAPIIEHVGDMYAISSIAGKDFVKDPGLHRTLLGDGLSCCLAAFLGGAPITTYSEVTGAVSLTKVTDPSVLRIAGVSAVVLALIGKVGAVIQTIPQAVLGGIMLLLFGSIASVGISNMIESRINMGSTRNLIISSLILTIGIGGAVIDFGSFSLAGIGLASIVGVVLNLVLPHDKTEPEILEK
;
A
#
# COMPACT_ATOMS: atom_id res chain seq x y z
N MET A 1 3.03 29.51 8.95
CA MET A 1 2.41 29.64 7.63
C MET A 1 0.90 29.71 7.85
N ALA A 2 0.21 30.71 7.30
CA ALA A 2 -1.23 30.81 7.45
C ALA A 2 -1.88 29.57 6.83
N GLU A 3 -2.70 28.83 7.58
CA GLU A 3 -3.58 27.80 7.04
C GLU A 3 -4.51 28.49 6.03
N HIS A 4 -4.22 28.36 4.75
CA HIS A 4 -5.18 28.72 3.71
C HIS A 4 -6.37 27.77 3.87
N THR A 5 -7.36 28.17 4.65
CA THR A 5 -8.62 27.43 4.78
C THR A 5 -9.30 27.42 3.41
N LEU A 6 -9.22 26.26 2.76
CA LEU A 6 -9.92 26.03 1.50
C LEU A 6 -11.43 26.27 1.70
N SER A 7 -12.07 26.95 0.76
CA SER A 7 -13.54 27.05 0.77
C SER A 7 -14.14 25.64 0.74
N PRO A 8 -15.35 25.40 1.30
CA PRO A 8 -15.98 24.08 1.33
C PRO A 8 -16.03 23.41 -0.04
N PHE A 9 -16.35 24.14 -1.09
CA PHE A 9 -16.40 23.66 -2.46
C PHE A 9 -15.02 23.21 -2.98
N LYS A 10 -13.98 24.04 -2.79
CA LYS A 10 -12.60 23.67 -3.17
C LYS A 10 -12.11 22.45 -2.38
N ARG A 11 -12.44 22.37 -1.09
CA ARG A 11 -12.11 21.23 -0.23
C ARG A 11 -12.71 19.92 -0.75
N THR A 12 -13.97 19.94 -1.21
CA THR A 12 -14.64 18.80 -1.80
C THR A 12 -13.95 18.37 -3.10
N ILE A 13 -13.66 19.31 -4.01
CA ILE A 13 -12.96 19.01 -5.27
C ILE A 13 -11.60 18.35 -5.00
N VAL A 14 -10.82 18.94 -4.10
CA VAL A 14 -9.49 18.42 -3.76
C VAL A 14 -9.61 17.04 -3.08
N GLY A 15 -10.61 16.83 -2.22
CA GLY A 15 -10.87 15.53 -1.60
C GLY A 15 -11.16 14.43 -2.63
N VAL A 16 -12.02 14.71 -3.60
CA VAL A 16 -12.27 13.79 -4.73
C VAL A 16 -11.00 13.55 -5.54
N GLN A 17 -10.17 14.58 -5.78
CA GLN A 17 -8.88 14.40 -6.44
C GLN A 17 -7.95 13.44 -5.68
N PHE A 18 -7.86 13.58 -4.36
CA PHE A 18 -7.04 12.69 -3.54
C PHE A 18 -7.53 11.24 -3.57
N MET A 19 -8.84 11.00 -3.63
CA MET A 19 -9.39 9.66 -3.86
C MET A 19 -8.87 9.08 -5.18
N PHE A 20 -8.83 9.87 -6.26
CA PHE A 20 -8.28 9.42 -7.54
C PHE A 20 -6.76 9.24 -7.56
N VAL A 21 -6.00 9.94 -6.71
CA VAL A 21 -4.57 9.65 -6.49
C VAL A 21 -4.37 8.23 -5.97
N ALA A 22 -5.19 7.84 -4.99
CA ALA A 22 -5.14 6.52 -4.39
C ALA A 22 -5.83 5.43 -5.25
N PHE A 23 -6.70 5.81 -6.18
CA PHE A 23 -7.59 4.91 -6.91
C PHE A 23 -6.84 3.79 -7.63
N GLY A 24 -5.77 4.13 -8.35
CA GLY A 24 -5.01 3.16 -9.14
C GLY A 24 -4.49 2.02 -8.29
N SER A 25 -3.78 2.34 -7.20
CA SER A 25 -3.21 1.37 -6.29
C SER A 25 -4.29 0.59 -5.53
N THR A 26 -5.36 1.28 -5.07
CA THR A 26 -6.47 0.64 -4.33
C THR A 26 -7.20 -0.40 -5.16
N VAL A 27 -7.37 -0.16 -6.46
CA VAL A 27 -8.11 -1.06 -7.37
C VAL A 27 -7.20 -2.17 -7.91
N LEU A 28 -5.92 -1.89 -8.10
CA LEU A 28 -4.98 -2.83 -8.70
C LEU A 28 -4.73 -4.05 -7.81
N VAL A 29 -4.57 -3.86 -6.51
CA VAL A 29 -4.32 -4.96 -5.56
C VAL A 29 -5.42 -6.03 -5.59
N PRO A 30 -6.72 -5.70 -5.45
CA PRO A 30 -7.77 -6.71 -5.52
C PRO A 30 -7.83 -7.42 -6.87
N ILE A 31 -7.60 -6.73 -7.99
CA ILE A 31 -7.57 -7.36 -9.33
C ILE A 31 -6.49 -8.44 -9.38
N LEU A 32 -5.28 -8.15 -8.88
CA LEU A 32 -4.17 -9.10 -8.85
C LEU A 32 -4.40 -10.28 -7.92
N CYS A 33 -5.17 -10.07 -6.86
CA CYS A 33 -5.52 -11.10 -5.89
C CYS A 33 -6.83 -11.81 -6.21
N HIS A 34 -7.46 -11.52 -7.36
CA HIS A 34 -8.80 -12.01 -7.73
C HIS A 34 -9.88 -11.71 -6.68
N LEU A 35 -9.78 -10.54 -6.04
CA LEU A 35 -10.75 -9.97 -5.10
C LEU A 35 -11.61 -8.91 -5.78
N ASP A 36 -12.71 -8.51 -5.13
CA ASP A 36 -13.61 -7.49 -5.67
C ASP A 36 -13.05 -6.06 -5.48
N PRO A 37 -12.81 -5.31 -6.56
CA PRO A 37 -12.36 -3.91 -6.47
C PRO A 37 -13.34 -2.98 -5.77
N ALA A 38 -14.64 -3.26 -5.81
CA ALA A 38 -15.64 -2.45 -5.10
C ALA A 38 -15.50 -2.60 -3.59
N ILE A 39 -15.20 -3.82 -3.10
CA ILE A 39 -14.88 -4.06 -1.69
C ILE A 39 -13.62 -3.31 -1.28
N ALA A 40 -12.60 -3.28 -2.12
CA ALA A 40 -11.38 -2.55 -1.81
C ALA A 40 -11.59 -1.04 -1.69
N LEU A 41 -12.41 -0.44 -2.57
CA LEU A 41 -12.82 0.96 -2.48
C LEU A 41 -13.63 1.24 -1.21
N LEU A 42 -14.58 0.34 -0.88
CA LEU A 42 -15.38 0.43 0.34
C LEU A 42 -14.49 0.35 1.58
N ALA A 43 -13.58 -0.61 1.63
CA ALA A 43 -12.64 -0.80 2.73
C ALA A 43 -11.70 0.40 2.88
N ALA A 44 -11.12 0.89 1.77
CA ALA A 44 -10.25 2.07 1.78
C ALA A 44 -10.97 3.32 2.32
N GLY A 45 -12.21 3.55 1.86
CA GLY A 45 -13.01 4.67 2.33
C GLY A 45 -13.38 4.56 3.81
N LEU A 46 -13.99 3.44 4.23
CA LEU A 46 -14.38 3.21 5.63
C LEU A 46 -13.17 3.14 6.55
N GLY A 47 -12.09 2.47 6.13
CA GLY A 47 -10.86 2.38 6.92
C GLY A 47 -10.16 3.73 7.09
N THR A 48 -10.13 4.57 6.05
CA THR A 48 -9.64 5.95 6.18
C THR A 48 -10.44 6.72 7.21
N LEU A 49 -11.77 6.63 7.19
CA LEU A 49 -12.63 7.31 8.18
C LEU A 49 -12.41 6.76 9.59
N LEU A 50 -12.24 5.44 9.73
CA LEU A 50 -11.93 4.79 11.00
C LEU A 50 -10.56 5.22 11.54
N PHE A 51 -9.54 5.27 10.68
CA PHE A 51 -8.22 5.78 11.02
C PHE A 51 -8.29 7.22 11.54
N HIS A 52 -9.02 8.10 10.85
CA HIS A 52 -9.20 9.48 11.29
C HIS A 52 -9.95 9.56 12.64
N ALA A 53 -10.93 8.70 12.89
CA ALA A 53 -11.61 8.63 14.17
C ALA A 53 -10.65 8.24 15.30
N VAL A 54 -9.81 7.22 15.11
CA VAL A 54 -8.83 6.73 16.09
C VAL A 54 -7.73 7.76 16.35
N THR A 55 -7.27 8.46 15.29
CA THR A 55 -6.21 9.48 15.38
C THR A 55 -6.71 10.87 15.76
N GLY A 56 -8.02 11.01 16.05
CA GLY A 56 -8.66 12.29 16.38
C GLY A 56 -8.68 13.28 15.22
N GLY A 57 -8.66 12.79 13.98
CA GLY A 57 -8.70 13.60 12.76
C GLY A 57 -7.48 14.50 12.56
N LYS A 58 -6.34 14.18 13.17
CA LYS A 58 -5.14 15.03 13.13
C LYS A 58 -4.23 14.76 11.94
N VAL A 59 -4.14 13.50 11.49
CA VAL A 59 -3.17 13.04 10.49
C VAL A 59 -3.77 13.13 9.10
N PRO A 60 -3.19 13.90 8.16
CA PRO A 60 -3.71 14.03 6.80
C PRO A 60 -3.23 12.88 5.91
N ILE A 61 -3.77 11.67 6.13
CA ILE A 61 -3.41 10.48 5.39
C ILE A 61 -4.65 9.73 4.89
N TYR A 62 -4.50 8.98 3.82
CA TYR A 62 -5.51 8.10 3.24
C TYR A 62 -4.99 6.67 3.28
N LEU A 63 -5.86 5.71 3.56
CA LEU A 63 -5.54 4.29 3.57
C LEU A 63 -6.04 3.61 2.30
N GLY A 64 -5.26 2.69 1.79
CA GLY A 64 -5.67 1.88 0.65
C GLY A 64 -4.99 0.52 0.62
N SER A 65 -5.35 -0.32 -0.35
CA SER A 65 -4.91 -1.71 -0.42
C SER A 65 -3.40 -1.83 -0.55
N SER A 66 -2.75 -2.53 0.37
CA SER A 66 -1.29 -2.63 0.45
C SER A 66 -0.72 -3.66 -0.54
N PHE A 67 0.25 -3.24 -1.34
CA PHE A 67 0.98 -4.09 -2.29
C PHE A 67 1.79 -5.20 -1.62
N ALA A 68 2.23 -5.00 -0.38
CA ALA A 68 2.99 -6.00 0.37
C ALA A 68 2.25 -7.32 0.54
N PHE A 69 0.92 -7.30 0.46
CA PHE A 69 0.08 -8.49 0.65
C PHE A 69 -0.26 -9.24 -0.64
N ILE A 70 0.05 -8.74 -1.84
CA ILE A 70 -0.35 -9.39 -3.10
C ILE A 70 0.17 -10.84 -3.16
N ALA A 71 1.49 -11.03 -3.10
CA ALA A 71 2.07 -12.36 -3.16
C ALA A 71 1.64 -13.26 -1.98
N PRO A 72 1.61 -12.78 -0.72
CA PRO A 72 1.08 -13.55 0.40
C PRO A 72 -0.41 -13.93 0.26
N ILE A 73 -1.27 -13.03 -0.23
CA ILE A 73 -2.71 -13.33 -0.45
C ILE A 73 -2.87 -14.43 -1.48
N ILE A 74 -2.18 -14.33 -2.63
CA ILE A 74 -2.24 -15.34 -3.69
C ILE A 74 -1.82 -16.69 -3.11
N LYS A 75 -0.68 -16.74 -2.41
CA LYS A 75 -0.16 -17.98 -1.84
C LYS A 75 -1.04 -18.54 -0.72
N ALA A 76 -1.56 -17.70 0.17
CA ALA A 76 -2.48 -18.12 1.23
C ALA A 76 -3.81 -18.64 0.65
N THR A 77 -4.29 -18.04 -0.45
CA THR A 77 -5.51 -18.51 -1.14
C THR A 77 -5.30 -19.89 -1.77
N GLU A 78 -4.13 -20.14 -2.37
CA GLU A 78 -3.78 -21.47 -2.91
C GLU A 78 -3.71 -22.54 -1.81
N LEU A 79 -3.16 -22.21 -0.64
CA LEU A 79 -2.90 -23.16 0.44
C LEU A 79 -4.12 -23.40 1.34
N TYR A 80 -4.89 -22.35 1.64
CA TYR A 80 -5.91 -22.36 2.69
C TYR A 80 -7.30 -21.99 2.19
N GLY A 81 -7.45 -21.77 0.88
CA GLY A 81 -8.67 -21.25 0.27
C GLY A 81 -8.96 -19.79 0.64
N LEU A 82 -9.84 -19.17 -0.14
CA LEU A 82 -10.23 -17.77 0.05
C LEU A 82 -10.80 -17.49 1.46
N PRO A 83 -11.73 -18.32 2.02
CA PRO A 83 -12.28 -18.08 3.36
C PRO A 83 -11.23 -18.15 4.48
N GLY A 84 -10.27 -19.06 4.39
CA GLY A 84 -9.17 -19.19 5.37
C GLY A 84 -8.17 -18.04 5.26
N MET A 85 -7.87 -17.62 4.04
CA MET A 85 -6.97 -16.48 3.77
C MET A 85 -7.47 -15.19 4.45
N PHE A 86 -8.78 -14.88 4.41
CA PHE A 86 -9.32 -13.70 5.09
C PHE A 86 -9.12 -13.74 6.60
N TYR A 87 -9.19 -14.92 7.23
CA TYR A 87 -8.84 -15.04 8.64
C TYR A 87 -7.36 -14.72 8.91
N GLY A 88 -6.48 -15.12 8.01
CA GLY A 88 -5.07 -14.72 8.05
C GLY A 88 -4.89 -13.20 7.94
N LEU A 89 -5.71 -12.51 7.13
CA LEU A 89 -5.68 -11.05 7.02
C LEU A 89 -6.19 -10.33 8.28
N VAL A 90 -7.14 -10.90 9.01
CA VAL A 90 -7.52 -10.38 10.35
C VAL A 90 -6.33 -10.44 11.30
N ALA A 91 -5.54 -11.53 11.25
CA ALA A 91 -4.34 -11.65 12.08
C ALA A 91 -3.31 -10.54 11.79
N VAL A 92 -3.19 -10.10 10.53
CA VAL A 92 -2.36 -8.93 10.18
C VAL A 92 -2.79 -7.71 11.00
N GLY A 93 -4.08 -7.37 11.00
CA GLY A 93 -4.60 -6.25 11.79
C GLY A 93 -4.35 -6.42 13.30
N VAL A 94 -4.46 -7.65 13.82
CA VAL A 94 -4.13 -7.95 15.22
C VAL A 94 -2.65 -7.70 15.51
N VAL A 95 -1.74 -8.07 14.60
CA VAL A 95 -0.29 -7.78 14.76
C VAL A 95 -0.03 -6.26 14.82
N TYR A 96 -0.71 -5.46 13.99
CA TYR A 96 -0.64 -3.99 14.09
C TYR A 96 -1.12 -3.47 15.45
N MET A 97 -2.24 -4.01 15.96
CA MET A 97 -2.76 -3.63 17.28
C MET A 97 -1.79 -4.04 18.41
N LEU A 98 -1.17 -5.22 18.33
CA LEU A 98 -0.12 -5.64 19.26
C LEU A 98 1.09 -4.70 19.19
N MET A 99 1.54 -4.35 17.97
CA MET A 99 2.62 -3.38 17.81
C MET A 99 2.26 -2.01 18.38
N SER A 100 1.02 -1.55 18.21
CA SER A 100 0.50 -0.33 18.83
C SER A 100 0.63 -0.38 20.36
N LEU A 101 0.26 -1.49 20.98
CA LEU A 101 0.40 -1.67 22.43
C LEU A 101 1.87 -1.67 22.89
N LEU A 102 2.75 -2.32 22.12
CA LEU A 102 4.19 -2.30 22.40
C LEU A 102 4.77 -0.88 22.31
N VAL A 103 4.39 -0.12 21.28
CA VAL A 103 4.80 1.29 21.14
C VAL A 103 4.28 2.14 22.29
N LYS A 104 3.04 1.91 22.71
CA LYS A 104 2.46 2.62 23.87
C LYS A 104 3.20 2.30 25.18
N ALA A 105 3.62 1.05 25.36
CA ALA A 105 4.30 0.58 26.58
C ALA A 105 5.77 0.97 26.65
N PHE A 106 6.50 0.81 25.52
CA PHE A 106 7.96 0.96 25.46
C PHE A 106 8.42 2.25 24.78
N GLY A 107 7.49 3.02 24.20
CA GLY A 107 7.78 4.28 23.53
C GLY A 107 8.36 4.12 22.13
N ILE A 108 8.61 5.27 21.48
CA ILE A 108 9.09 5.35 20.10
C ILE A 108 10.52 4.81 19.94
N GLY A 109 11.34 4.90 20.97
CA GLY A 109 12.72 4.39 20.97
C GLY A 109 12.80 2.89 20.64
N PHE A 110 11.81 2.12 21.10
CA PHE A 110 11.69 0.70 20.76
C PHE A 110 11.55 0.49 19.25
N ILE A 111 10.71 1.27 18.58
CA ILE A 111 10.50 1.20 17.12
C ILE A 111 11.75 1.60 16.35
N LYS A 112 12.41 2.70 16.76
CA LYS A 112 13.66 3.14 16.11
C LYS A 112 14.76 2.07 16.19
N LYS A 113 14.83 1.34 17.31
CA LYS A 113 15.77 0.24 17.50
C LYS A 113 15.40 -0.99 16.68
N LEU A 114 14.12 -1.31 16.54
CA LEU A 114 13.63 -2.49 15.82
C LEU A 114 13.66 -2.29 14.32
N PHE A 115 13.27 -1.12 13.85
CA PHE A 115 13.12 -0.74 12.44
C PHE A 115 13.97 0.49 12.08
N PRO A 116 15.30 0.39 12.10
CA PRO A 116 16.14 1.47 11.61
C PRO A 116 16.07 1.57 10.07
N PRO A 117 16.47 2.71 9.47
CA PRO A 117 16.41 2.91 8.03
C PRO A 117 17.11 1.82 7.18
N ILE A 118 18.13 1.18 7.73
CA ILE A 118 18.83 0.05 7.06
C ILE A 118 17.94 -1.21 6.94
N VAL A 119 16.88 -1.32 7.72
CA VAL A 119 15.86 -2.37 7.58
C VAL A 119 14.71 -1.85 6.73
N ILE A 120 14.23 -0.62 6.99
CA ILE A 120 13.09 0.00 6.30
C ILE A 120 13.34 0.06 4.79
N GLY A 121 14.46 0.66 4.36
CA GLY A 121 14.77 0.88 2.96
C GLY A 121 14.75 -0.40 2.11
N PRO A 122 15.56 -1.42 2.47
CA PRO A 122 15.58 -2.68 1.73
C PRO A 122 14.24 -3.42 1.73
N VAL A 123 13.43 -3.35 2.80
CA VAL A 123 12.09 -3.95 2.82
C VAL A 123 11.16 -3.26 1.84
N ILE A 124 11.17 -1.92 1.76
CA ILE A 124 10.38 -1.17 0.76
C ILE A 124 10.85 -1.50 -0.67
N ILE A 125 12.17 -1.56 -0.92
CA ILE A 125 12.72 -2.00 -2.21
C ILE A 125 12.19 -3.39 -2.57
N LEU A 126 12.23 -4.32 -1.62
CA LEU A 126 11.76 -5.67 -1.80
C LEU A 126 10.27 -5.74 -2.16
N ILE A 127 9.39 -4.94 -1.52
CA ILE A 127 7.97 -4.87 -1.85
C ILE A 127 7.79 -4.55 -3.34
N GLY A 128 8.47 -3.52 -3.85
CA GLY A 128 8.37 -3.14 -5.25
C GLY A 128 8.92 -4.22 -6.20
N LEU A 129 10.14 -4.71 -5.94
CA LEU A 129 10.82 -5.62 -6.86
C LEU A 129 10.23 -7.04 -6.86
N SER A 130 9.68 -7.52 -5.75
CA SER A 130 9.04 -8.85 -5.70
C SER A 130 7.84 -8.99 -6.63
N LEU A 131 7.20 -7.88 -6.97
CA LEU A 131 6.03 -7.83 -7.84
C LEU A 131 6.36 -7.47 -9.30
N ALA A 132 7.60 -7.07 -9.59
CA ALA A 132 8.01 -6.64 -10.94
C ALA A 132 7.76 -7.72 -12.01
N GLY A 133 8.00 -8.99 -11.68
CA GLY A 133 7.72 -10.13 -12.57
C GLY A 133 6.24 -10.24 -12.95
N SER A 134 5.33 -9.98 -12.02
CA SER A 134 3.88 -9.97 -12.30
C SER A 134 3.52 -8.84 -13.27
N GLY A 135 4.06 -7.64 -13.06
CA GLY A 135 3.88 -6.51 -13.98
C GLY A 135 4.33 -6.83 -15.41
N VAL A 136 5.53 -7.41 -15.55
CA VAL A 136 6.06 -7.84 -16.86
C VAL A 136 5.19 -8.92 -17.51
N ASN A 137 4.74 -9.92 -16.74
CA ASN A 137 3.90 -11.00 -17.27
C ASN A 137 2.55 -10.49 -17.76
N MET A 138 1.94 -9.53 -17.08
CA MET A 138 0.70 -8.89 -17.54
C MET A 138 0.95 -8.01 -18.78
N ALA A 139 2.05 -7.24 -18.82
CA ALA A 139 2.41 -6.42 -19.97
C ALA A 139 2.64 -7.26 -21.24
N LYS A 140 3.22 -8.46 -21.10
CA LYS A 140 3.46 -9.39 -22.21
C LYS A 140 2.18 -9.84 -22.95
N THR A 141 1.03 -9.78 -22.33
CA THR A 141 -0.23 -10.17 -22.99
C THR A 141 -0.55 -9.28 -24.19
N ASN A 142 -0.16 -7.99 -24.15
CA ASN A 142 -0.20 -7.07 -25.29
C ASN A 142 0.72 -5.86 -25.03
N TRP A 143 1.94 -5.90 -25.57
CA TRP A 143 2.92 -4.82 -25.36
C TRP A 143 2.47 -3.45 -25.86
N ILE A 144 1.62 -3.38 -26.90
CA ILE A 144 1.12 -2.10 -27.41
C ILE A 144 0.29 -1.40 -26.32
N LEU A 145 -0.67 -2.11 -25.74
CA LEU A 145 -1.51 -1.57 -24.67
C LEU A 145 -0.69 -1.20 -23.42
N ALA A 146 0.26 -2.06 -23.06
CA ALA A 146 1.13 -1.83 -21.91
C ALA A 146 2.01 -0.58 -22.11
N LEU A 147 2.65 -0.45 -23.27
CA LEU A 147 3.50 0.70 -23.57
C LEU A 147 2.73 2.01 -23.69
N VAL A 148 1.52 1.99 -24.25
CA VAL A 148 0.65 3.18 -24.30
C VAL A 148 0.30 3.62 -22.89
N SER A 149 -0.14 2.70 -22.02
CA SER A 149 -0.49 3.02 -20.63
C SER A 149 0.71 3.56 -19.87
N LEU A 150 1.85 2.91 -19.99
CA LEU A 150 3.10 3.32 -19.34
C LEU A 150 3.55 4.69 -19.86
N ALA A 151 3.60 4.90 -21.17
CA ALA A 151 4.05 6.16 -21.77
C ALA A 151 3.18 7.33 -21.34
N VAL A 152 1.85 7.17 -21.36
CA VAL A 152 0.92 8.23 -20.93
C VAL A 152 1.08 8.50 -19.42
N ALA A 153 1.23 7.48 -18.59
CA ALA A 153 1.48 7.67 -17.15
C ALA A 153 2.80 8.41 -16.91
N VAL A 154 3.88 8.06 -17.62
CA VAL A 154 5.19 8.75 -17.50
C VAL A 154 5.08 10.19 -17.97
N VAL A 155 4.45 10.45 -19.13
CA VAL A 155 4.25 11.80 -19.65
C VAL A 155 3.42 12.65 -18.69
N ALA A 156 2.33 12.09 -18.14
CA ALA A 156 1.50 12.76 -17.15
C ALA A 156 2.28 13.09 -15.86
N SER A 157 3.16 12.19 -15.41
CA SER A 157 3.99 12.40 -14.21
C SER A 157 5.03 13.51 -14.39
N ILE A 158 5.67 13.60 -15.57
CA ILE A 158 6.81 14.50 -15.80
C ILE A 158 6.33 15.87 -16.31
N TRP A 159 5.51 15.88 -17.35
CA TRP A 159 5.08 17.10 -18.04
C TRP A 159 3.66 17.54 -17.67
N GLY A 160 2.90 16.70 -16.95
CA GLY A 160 1.57 17.04 -16.47
C GLY A 160 1.57 18.25 -15.54
N LYS A 161 0.47 19.01 -15.55
CA LYS A 161 0.23 20.15 -14.66
C LYS A 161 -1.07 19.94 -13.89
N GLY A 162 -1.14 20.49 -12.68
CA GLY A 162 -2.34 20.39 -11.85
C GLY A 162 -2.75 18.94 -11.60
N ILE A 163 -4.01 18.61 -11.87
CA ILE A 163 -4.58 17.27 -11.63
C ILE A 163 -3.90 16.17 -12.46
N VAL A 164 -3.46 16.45 -13.67
CA VAL A 164 -2.81 15.45 -14.55
C VAL A 164 -1.55 14.89 -13.88
N LYS A 165 -0.76 15.75 -13.26
CA LYS A 165 0.45 15.34 -12.54
C LYS A 165 0.14 14.55 -11.26
N LEU A 166 -1.03 14.78 -10.65
CA LEU A 166 -1.42 14.13 -9.40
C LEU A 166 -1.96 12.72 -9.59
N ILE A 167 -2.59 12.43 -10.74
CA ILE A 167 -3.23 11.13 -11.03
C ILE A 167 -2.72 10.48 -12.33
N PRO A 168 -1.40 10.36 -12.51
CA PRO A 168 -0.80 9.87 -13.76
C PRO A 168 -1.23 8.44 -14.09
N VAL A 169 -1.38 7.60 -13.09
CA VAL A 169 -1.83 6.20 -13.20
C VAL A 169 -3.22 6.12 -13.82
N VAL A 170 -4.14 6.99 -13.40
CA VAL A 170 -5.50 7.02 -13.96
C VAL A 170 -5.48 7.44 -15.43
N PHE A 171 -4.67 8.43 -15.80
CA PHE A 171 -4.53 8.83 -17.20
C PHE A 171 -3.90 7.74 -18.06
N GLY A 172 -2.89 7.03 -17.53
CA GLY A 172 -2.31 5.86 -18.20
C GLY A 172 -3.33 4.74 -18.41
N ALA A 173 -4.12 4.42 -17.37
CA ALA A 173 -5.19 3.42 -17.45
C ALA A 173 -6.25 3.80 -18.49
N LEU A 174 -6.73 5.05 -18.46
CA LEU A 174 -7.73 5.54 -19.41
C LEU A 174 -7.21 5.50 -20.84
N ALA A 175 -5.99 5.94 -21.08
CA ALA A 175 -5.40 5.91 -22.42
C ALA A 175 -5.27 4.48 -22.96
N GLY A 176 -4.72 3.55 -22.15
CA GLY A 176 -4.64 2.15 -22.53
C GLY A 176 -6.02 1.52 -22.77
N TYR A 177 -6.99 1.84 -21.90
CA TYR A 177 -8.37 1.37 -22.06
C TYR A 177 -9.04 1.89 -23.32
N VAL A 178 -8.89 3.19 -23.64
CA VAL A 178 -9.43 3.78 -24.87
C VAL A 178 -8.82 3.11 -26.10
N VAL A 179 -7.50 2.90 -26.12
CA VAL A 179 -6.83 2.20 -27.23
C VAL A 179 -7.33 0.75 -27.33
N ALA A 180 -7.55 0.07 -26.19
CA ALA A 180 -8.10 -1.29 -26.19
C ALA A 180 -9.51 -1.32 -26.81
N VAL A 181 -10.40 -0.40 -26.42
CA VAL A 181 -11.77 -0.31 -26.96
C VAL A 181 -11.78 -0.01 -28.46
N LEU A 182 -10.87 0.84 -28.95
CA LEU A 182 -10.84 1.26 -30.36
C LEU A 182 -10.20 0.22 -31.27
N PHE A 183 -9.14 -0.47 -30.84
CA PHE A 183 -8.31 -1.30 -31.72
C PHE A 183 -8.27 -2.78 -31.32
N PHE A 184 -8.72 -3.15 -30.11
CA PHE A 184 -8.66 -4.51 -29.57
C PHE A 184 -9.99 -4.94 -28.93
N ARG A 185 -11.09 -4.44 -29.47
CA ARG A 185 -12.44 -4.63 -28.90
C ARG A 185 -12.84 -6.09 -28.76
N ASP A 186 -12.41 -6.94 -29.70
CA ASP A 186 -12.73 -8.37 -29.70
C ASP A 186 -12.09 -9.14 -28.51
N ALA A 187 -11.07 -8.54 -27.87
CA ALA A 187 -10.43 -9.10 -26.68
C ALA A 187 -11.05 -8.58 -25.35
N MET A 188 -12.11 -7.78 -25.43
CA MET A 188 -12.77 -7.17 -24.27
C MET A 188 -14.14 -7.78 -24.02
N ASP A 189 -14.39 -8.12 -22.77
CA ASP A 189 -15.71 -8.58 -22.31
C ASP A 189 -16.44 -7.44 -21.57
N PHE A 190 -17.53 -6.94 -22.16
CA PHE A 190 -18.38 -5.92 -21.57
C PHE A 190 -19.63 -6.47 -20.86
N THR A 191 -19.79 -7.79 -20.83
CA THR A 191 -20.92 -8.45 -20.15
C THR A 191 -21.04 -8.02 -18.69
N PRO A 192 -19.94 -7.95 -17.91
CA PRO A 192 -20.02 -7.49 -16.52
C PRO A 192 -20.63 -6.07 -16.39
N VAL A 193 -20.34 -5.18 -17.36
CA VAL A 193 -20.88 -3.82 -17.36
C VAL A 193 -22.36 -3.80 -17.73
N ALA A 194 -22.77 -4.63 -18.68
CA ALA A 194 -24.18 -4.74 -19.07
C ALA A 194 -25.05 -5.21 -17.90
N ASP A 195 -24.60 -6.24 -17.19
CA ASP A 195 -25.34 -6.92 -16.12
C ASP A 195 -25.29 -6.16 -14.78
N ALA A 196 -24.31 -5.30 -14.56
CA ALA A 196 -24.15 -4.58 -13.31
C ALA A 196 -25.30 -3.58 -13.06
N SER A 197 -25.79 -3.54 -11.84
CA SER A 197 -26.73 -2.52 -11.38
C SER A 197 -26.03 -1.17 -11.17
N TRP A 198 -26.76 -0.06 -11.31
CA TRP A 198 -26.22 1.26 -10.97
C TRP A 198 -25.88 1.36 -9.48
N PHE A 199 -26.74 0.82 -8.61
CA PHE A 199 -26.48 0.73 -7.18
C PHE A 199 -26.29 -0.74 -6.80
N ALA A 200 -25.17 -1.05 -6.17
CA ALA A 200 -24.85 -2.39 -5.69
C ALA A 200 -24.10 -2.30 -4.36
N ILE A 201 -24.56 -3.08 -3.39
CA ILE A 201 -23.80 -3.29 -2.15
C ILE A 201 -22.86 -4.45 -2.42
N PRO A 202 -21.53 -4.25 -2.28
CA PRO A 202 -20.56 -5.32 -2.45
C PRO A 202 -20.87 -6.51 -1.53
N LYS A 203 -20.78 -7.72 -2.07
CA LYS A 203 -21.06 -8.93 -1.29
C LYS A 203 -19.88 -9.26 -0.40
N LEU A 204 -20.13 -9.40 0.89
CA LEU A 204 -19.13 -9.82 1.85
C LEU A 204 -18.63 -11.24 1.54
N ALA A 205 -17.35 -11.45 1.64
CA ALA A 205 -16.76 -12.76 1.42
C ALA A 205 -16.99 -13.68 2.64
N PRO A 206 -17.25 -14.98 2.42
CA PRO A 206 -17.34 -15.93 3.51
C PRO A 206 -15.96 -16.08 4.18
N MET A 207 -15.94 -16.21 5.49
CA MET A 207 -14.74 -16.42 6.29
C MET A 207 -14.82 -17.76 7.00
N SER A 208 -13.70 -18.49 7.05
CA SER A 208 -13.56 -19.69 7.85
C SER A 208 -12.27 -19.64 8.68
N PHE A 209 -12.35 -20.14 9.91
CA PHE A 209 -11.19 -20.16 10.80
C PHE A 209 -10.10 -21.08 10.23
N SER A 210 -8.88 -20.55 10.12
CA SER A 210 -7.69 -21.30 9.70
C SER A 210 -6.48 -20.85 10.51
N TRP A 211 -6.03 -21.69 11.43
CA TRP A 211 -4.85 -21.42 12.24
C TRP A 211 -3.58 -21.32 11.39
N GLN A 212 -3.49 -22.14 10.35
CA GLN A 212 -2.36 -22.13 9.43
C GLN A 212 -2.28 -20.81 8.65
N ALA A 213 -3.42 -20.29 8.17
CA ALA A 213 -3.46 -19.02 7.49
C ALA A 213 -3.07 -17.85 8.41
N ILE A 214 -3.47 -17.88 9.70
CA ILE A 214 -3.06 -16.91 10.71
C ILE A 214 -1.53 -16.90 10.86
N LEU A 215 -0.91 -18.08 11.08
CA LEU A 215 0.53 -18.19 11.25
C LEU A 215 1.31 -17.79 10.00
N PHE A 216 0.76 -18.05 8.81
CA PHE A 216 1.36 -17.68 7.54
C PHE A 216 1.31 -16.16 7.31
N MET A 217 0.16 -15.50 7.57
CA MET A 217 -0.06 -14.09 7.25
C MET A 217 0.45 -13.13 8.33
N ALA A 218 0.43 -13.51 9.60
CA ALA A 218 0.83 -12.62 10.69
C ALA A 218 2.25 -12.02 10.53
N PRO A 219 3.29 -12.78 10.15
CA PRO A 219 4.64 -12.24 9.93
C PRO A 219 4.73 -11.23 8.79
N VAL A 220 3.84 -11.32 7.80
CA VAL A 220 3.83 -10.39 6.64
C VAL A 220 3.50 -8.96 7.10
N ALA A 221 2.77 -8.80 8.21
CA ALA A 221 2.44 -7.49 8.78
C ALA A 221 3.68 -6.64 9.12
N ILE A 222 4.83 -7.26 9.35
CA ILE A 222 6.06 -6.56 9.74
C ILE A 222 6.48 -5.57 8.65
N ALA A 223 6.42 -5.97 7.37
CA ALA A 223 6.82 -5.11 6.26
C ALA A 223 5.98 -3.82 6.16
N PRO A 224 4.65 -3.87 6.09
CA PRO A 224 3.85 -2.65 6.03
C PRO A 224 3.79 -1.88 7.37
N ILE A 225 4.05 -2.49 8.53
CA ILE A 225 4.28 -1.76 9.78
C ILE A 225 5.54 -0.88 9.65
N ILE A 226 6.59 -1.40 9.04
CA ILE A 226 7.82 -0.66 8.77
C ILE A 226 7.52 0.52 7.82
N GLU A 227 6.78 0.26 6.74
CA GLU A 227 6.34 1.28 5.78
C GLU A 227 5.51 2.37 6.46
N HIS A 228 4.52 1.99 7.30
CA HIS A 228 3.71 2.92 8.08
C HIS A 228 4.54 3.87 8.94
N VAL A 229 5.57 3.36 9.61
CA VAL A 229 6.47 4.20 10.42
C VAL A 229 7.16 5.24 9.53
N GLY A 230 7.64 4.83 8.36
CA GLY A 230 8.24 5.73 7.37
C GLY A 230 7.25 6.82 6.90
N ASP A 231 6.03 6.43 6.56
CA ASP A 231 4.96 7.35 6.14
C ASP A 231 4.61 8.37 7.23
N MET A 232 4.59 7.95 8.50
CA MET A 232 4.34 8.88 9.62
C MET A 232 5.43 9.94 9.75
N TYR A 233 6.69 9.59 9.55
CA TYR A 233 7.78 10.57 9.51
C TYR A 233 7.67 11.48 8.29
N ALA A 234 7.39 10.92 7.12
CA ALA A 234 7.26 11.68 5.87
C ALA A 234 6.13 12.71 5.97
N ILE A 235 4.92 12.30 6.37
CA ILE A 235 3.78 13.22 6.48
C ILE A 235 3.98 14.25 7.59
N SER A 236 4.67 13.89 8.68
CA SER A 236 5.04 14.84 9.74
C SER A 236 5.95 15.95 9.22
N SER A 237 6.96 15.59 8.44
CA SER A 237 7.87 16.54 7.79
C SER A 237 7.14 17.46 6.82
N ILE A 238 6.25 16.93 5.99
CA ILE A 238 5.48 17.68 4.99
C ILE A 238 4.52 18.67 5.66
N ALA A 239 3.84 18.24 6.72
CA ALA A 239 2.85 19.04 7.43
C ALA A 239 3.47 20.01 8.44
N GLY A 240 4.76 19.85 8.77
CA GLY A 240 5.42 20.63 9.82
C GLY A 240 4.84 20.36 11.22
N LYS A 241 4.32 19.13 11.43
CA LYS A 241 3.71 18.69 12.71
C LYS A 241 4.25 17.31 13.05
N ASP A 242 4.50 17.05 14.33
CA ASP A 242 5.03 15.74 14.77
C ASP A 242 3.90 14.77 15.09
N PHE A 243 3.41 14.07 14.07
CA PHE A 243 2.35 13.07 14.22
C PHE A 243 2.82 11.79 14.93
N VAL A 244 4.13 11.59 15.01
CA VAL A 244 4.72 10.47 15.75
C VAL A 244 4.55 10.68 17.26
N LYS A 245 4.50 11.95 17.72
CA LYS A 245 4.22 12.32 19.12
C LYS A 245 2.74 12.57 19.37
N ASP A 246 2.05 13.34 18.48
CA ASP A 246 0.65 13.71 18.61
C ASP A 246 -0.09 13.53 17.25
N PRO A 247 -0.99 12.57 17.13
CA PRO A 247 -1.69 11.76 18.15
C PRO A 247 -0.86 10.61 18.74
N GLY A 248 0.35 10.38 18.23
CA GLY A 248 1.26 9.34 18.65
C GLY A 248 1.22 8.11 17.76
N LEU A 249 2.40 7.54 17.50
CA LEU A 249 2.57 6.38 16.61
C LEU A 249 1.71 5.18 17.04
N HIS A 250 1.47 5.00 18.36
CA HIS A 250 0.58 3.96 18.85
C HIS A 250 -0.86 4.11 18.36
N ARG A 251 -1.37 5.36 18.22
CA ARG A 251 -2.72 5.57 17.68
C ARG A 251 -2.80 5.37 16.18
N THR A 252 -1.76 5.77 15.45
CA THR A 252 -1.75 5.56 14.00
C THR A 252 -1.65 4.08 13.64
N LEU A 253 -0.80 3.30 14.36
CA LEU A 253 -0.74 1.85 14.22
C LEU A 253 -2.05 1.16 14.62
N LEU A 254 -2.72 1.63 15.68
CA LEU A 254 -4.04 1.13 16.07
C LEU A 254 -5.07 1.38 14.96
N GLY A 255 -5.06 2.58 14.37
CA GLY A 255 -5.95 2.96 13.28
C GLY A 255 -5.75 2.05 12.05
N ASP A 256 -4.50 1.80 11.64
CA ASP A 256 -4.18 0.88 10.55
C ASP A 256 -4.63 -0.56 10.87
N GLY A 257 -4.30 -1.05 12.08
CA GLY A 257 -4.67 -2.40 12.49
C GLY A 257 -6.18 -2.64 12.47
N LEU A 258 -6.97 -1.72 13.04
CA LEU A 258 -8.42 -1.78 12.99
C LEU A 258 -8.96 -1.71 11.56
N SER A 259 -8.33 -0.89 10.70
CA SER A 259 -8.70 -0.75 9.30
C SER A 259 -8.34 -2.00 8.49
N CYS A 260 -7.21 -2.66 8.78
CA CYS A 260 -6.87 -3.97 8.21
C CYS A 260 -7.90 -5.04 8.59
N CYS A 261 -8.30 -5.12 9.86
CA CYS A 261 -9.35 -6.03 10.30
C CYS A 261 -10.67 -5.75 9.59
N LEU A 262 -11.07 -4.48 9.51
CA LEU A 262 -12.28 -4.06 8.79
C LEU A 262 -12.25 -4.50 7.32
N ALA A 263 -11.12 -4.24 6.62
CA ALA A 263 -10.97 -4.65 5.23
C ALA A 263 -11.10 -6.17 5.05
N ALA A 264 -10.45 -6.95 5.93
CA ALA A 264 -10.53 -8.41 5.90
C ALA A 264 -11.97 -8.91 6.14
N PHE A 265 -12.71 -8.34 7.11
CA PHE A 265 -14.12 -8.68 7.37
C PHE A 265 -15.03 -8.32 6.21
N LEU A 266 -14.73 -7.28 5.46
CA LEU A 266 -15.46 -6.94 4.23
C LEU A 266 -15.13 -7.89 3.07
N GLY A 267 -14.03 -8.66 3.15
CA GLY A 267 -13.55 -9.52 2.06
C GLY A 267 -12.55 -8.81 1.14
N GLY A 268 -11.88 -7.79 1.64
CA GLY A 268 -10.84 -7.03 0.93
C GLY A 268 -9.43 -7.36 1.40
N ALA A 269 -8.45 -6.88 0.64
CA ALA A 269 -7.04 -6.89 1.04
C ALA A 269 -6.81 -5.91 2.21
N PRO A 270 -5.79 -6.14 3.06
CA PRO A 270 -5.41 -5.19 4.11
C PRO A 270 -5.12 -3.82 3.53
N ILE A 271 -5.58 -2.80 4.23
CA ILE A 271 -5.37 -1.40 3.88
C ILE A 271 -4.38 -0.76 4.85
N THR A 272 -3.46 0.01 4.29
CA THR A 272 -2.40 0.69 5.03
C THR A 272 -2.24 2.12 4.53
N THR A 273 -1.40 2.90 5.19
CA THR A 273 -1.07 4.26 4.74
C THR A 273 -0.48 4.26 3.33
N TYR A 274 -0.84 5.27 2.53
CA TYR A 274 -0.40 5.40 1.15
C TYR A 274 0.64 6.48 0.96
N SER A 275 1.87 6.08 0.62
CA SER A 275 2.97 6.98 0.27
C SER A 275 2.66 7.84 -0.95
N GLU A 276 1.87 7.33 -1.93
CA GLU A 276 1.45 8.09 -3.11
C GLU A 276 0.58 9.30 -2.72
N VAL A 277 -0.33 9.10 -1.77
CA VAL A 277 -1.15 10.21 -1.25
C VAL A 277 -0.31 11.18 -0.44
N THR A 278 0.64 10.69 0.36
CA THR A 278 1.63 11.52 1.06
C THR A 278 2.44 12.36 0.07
N GLY A 279 2.85 11.79 -1.05
CA GLY A 279 3.49 12.49 -2.16
C GLY A 279 2.60 13.58 -2.76
N ALA A 280 1.32 13.31 -2.98
CA ALA A 280 0.36 14.29 -3.47
C ALA A 280 0.10 15.42 -2.46
N VAL A 281 0.04 15.14 -1.16
CA VAL A 281 0.00 16.14 -0.08
C VAL A 281 1.25 17.03 -0.14
N SER A 282 2.43 16.45 -0.37
CA SER A 282 3.67 17.21 -0.53
C SER A 282 3.64 18.15 -1.71
N LEU A 283 3.11 17.71 -2.86
CA LEU A 283 3.03 18.53 -4.08
C LEU A 283 1.97 19.64 -3.98
N THR A 284 0.82 19.34 -3.41
CA THR A 284 -0.30 20.29 -3.30
C THR A 284 -0.19 21.21 -2.09
N LYS A 285 0.62 20.83 -1.09
CA LYS A 285 0.70 21.47 0.23
C LYS A 285 -0.62 21.50 0.99
N VAL A 286 -1.59 20.65 0.60
CA VAL A 286 -2.88 20.54 1.29
C VAL A 286 -2.75 19.52 2.42
N THR A 287 -2.55 20.02 3.63
CA THR A 287 -2.34 19.22 4.85
C THR A 287 -3.58 19.17 5.75
N ASP A 288 -4.75 19.62 5.26
CA ASP A 288 -6.01 19.56 6.01
C ASP A 288 -6.58 18.13 6.03
N PRO A 289 -6.65 17.47 7.20
CA PRO A 289 -7.16 16.10 7.29
C PRO A 289 -8.61 15.93 6.81
N SER A 290 -9.40 17.03 6.81
CA SER A 290 -10.79 16.97 6.35
C SER A 290 -10.90 16.64 4.85
N VAL A 291 -9.89 17.02 4.06
CA VAL A 291 -9.80 16.69 2.63
C VAL A 291 -9.69 15.19 2.42
N LEU A 292 -8.88 14.52 3.24
CA LEU A 292 -8.68 13.06 3.15
C LEU A 292 -9.93 12.29 3.65
N ARG A 293 -10.69 12.87 4.60
CA ARG A 293 -12.00 12.32 4.99
C ARG A 293 -13.00 12.40 3.83
N ILE A 294 -13.00 13.51 3.09
CA ILE A 294 -13.83 13.64 1.87
C ILE A 294 -13.39 12.60 0.83
N ALA A 295 -12.08 12.38 0.66
CA ALA A 295 -11.57 11.31 -0.20
C ALA A 295 -12.12 9.93 0.24
N GLY A 296 -12.11 9.64 1.54
CA GLY A 296 -12.68 8.41 2.10
C GLY A 296 -14.19 8.26 1.82
N VAL A 297 -14.98 9.32 2.06
CA VAL A 297 -16.42 9.31 1.74
C VAL A 297 -16.65 9.11 0.23
N SER A 298 -15.84 9.76 -0.62
CA SER A 298 -15.93 9.62 -2.07
C SER A 298 -15.64 8.19 -2.54
N ALA A 299 -14.68 7.51 -1.90
CA ALA A 299 -14.39 6.10 -2.19
C ALA A 299 -15.56 5.18 -1.79
N VAL A 300 -16.21 5.42 -0.62
CA VAL A 300 -17.41 4.69 -0.22
C VAL A 300 -18.54 4.89 -1.24
N VAL A 301 -18.78 6.13 -1.65
CA VAL A 301 -19.83 6.43 -2.65
C VAL A 301 -19.51 5.72 -3.97
N LEU A 302 -18.26 5.75 -4.42
CA LEU A 302 -17.83 5.11 -5.66
C LEU A 302 -17.98 3.59 -5.60
N ALA A 303 -17.69 2.97 -4.45
CA ALA A 303 -17.84 1.54 -4.21
C ALA A 303 -19.30 1.05 -4.36
N LEU A 304 -20.28 1.91 -4.07
CA LEU A 304 -21.69 1.59 -4.18
C LEU A 304 -22.25 1.74 -5.61
N ILE A 305 -21.45 2.28 -6.54
CA ILE A 305 -21.82 2.39 -7.95
C ILE A 305 -21.38 1.11 -8.66
N GLY A 306 -22.24 0.11 -8.78
CA GLY A 306 -21.90 -1.21 -9.33
C GLY A 306 -21.32 -1.15 -10.75
N LYS A 307 -21.79 -0.21 -11.60
CA LYS A 307 -21.23 0.02 -12.94
C LYS A 307 -19.74 0.37 -12.90
N VAL A 308 -19.27 1.10 -11.88
CA VAL A 308 -17.87 1.46 -11.72
C VAL A 308 -17.01 0.22 -11.46
N GLY A 309 -17.41 -0.63 -10.50
CA GLY A 309 -16.72 -1.90 -10.25
C GLY A 309 -16.67 -2.80 -11.47
N ALA A 310 -17.79 -2.86 -12.23
CA ALA A 310 -17.86 -3.64 -13.47
C ALA A 310 -16.90 -3.08 -14.56
N VAL A 311 -16.86 -1.77 -14.77
CA VAL A 311 -15.93 -1.15 -15.75
C VAL A 311 -14.47 -1.44 -15.37
N ILE A 312 -14.11 -1.38 -14.07
CA ILE A 312 -12.78 -1.69 -13.61
C ILE A 312 -12.37 -3.12 -13.99
N GLN A 313 -13.29 -4.08 -13.89
CA GLN A 313 -13.03 -5.48 -14.23
C GLN A 313 -12.82 -5.70 -15.75
N THR A 314 -13.27 -4.79 -16.60
CA THR A 314 -13.05 -4.87 -18.05
C THR A 314 -11.70 -4.33 -18.50
N ILE A 315 -10.89 -3.76 -17.60
CA ILE A 315 -9.57 -3.22 -17.95
C ILE A 315 -8.64 -4.36 -18.36
N PRO A 316 -8.08 -4.35 -19.58
CA PRO A 316 -7.19 -5.42 -20.03
C PRO A 316 -5.94 -5.56 -19.14
N GLN A 317 -5.53 -6.80 -18.90
CA GLN A 317 -4.35 -7.10 -18.07
C GLN A 317 -3.09 -6.37 -18.59
N ALA A 318 -2.92 -6.24 -19.90
CA ALA A 318 -1.80 -5.51 -20.48
C ALA A 318 -1.75 -4.03 -20.07
N VAL A 319 -2.92 -3.36 -20.03
CA VAL A 319 -3.03 -1.96 -19.55
C VAL A 319 -2.57 -1.86 -18.11
N LEU A 320 -3.05 -2.76 -17.25
CA LEU A 320 -2.63 -2.83 -15.85
C LEU A 320 -1.14 -3.14 -15.73
N GLY A 321 -0.62 -4.08 -16.53
CA GLY A 321 0.79 -4.45 -16.57
C GLY A 321 1.70 -3.24 -16.86
N GLY A 322 1.36 -2.41 -17.86
CA GLY A 322 2.10 -1.19 -18.16
C GLY A 322 2.17 -0.22 -16.97
N ILE A 323 1.05 -0.01 -16.27
CA ILE A 323 0.97 0.82 -15.09
C ILE A 323 1.80 0.23 -13.94
N MET A 324 1.72 -1.11 -13.76
CA MET A 324 2.44 -1.81 -12.69
C MET A 324 3.96 -1.67 -12.81
N LEU A 325 4.50 -1.65 -14.03
CA LEU A 325 5.93 -1.41 -14.24
C LEU A 325 6.37 -0.08 -13.62
N LEU A 326 5.56 0.97 -13.79
CA LEU A 326 5.84 2.28 -13.20
C LEU A 326 5.66 2.25 -11.68
N LEU A 327 4.56 1.70 -11.17
CA LEU A 327 4.24 1.69 -9.75
C LEU A 327 5.26 0.90 -8.93
N PHE A 328 5.58 -0.33 -9.33
CA PHE A 328 6.52 -1.16 -8.58
C PHE A 328 7.94 -0.59 -8.62
N GLY A 329 8.34 -0.03 -9.77
CA GLY A 329 9.60 0.70 -9.86
C GLY A 329 9.63 1.93 -8.94
N SER A 330 8.53 2.66 -8.86
CA SER A 330 8.41 3.82 -7.96
C SER A 330 8.50 3.42 -6.50
N ILE A 331 7.84 2.33 -6.07
CA ILE A 331 7.93 1.82 -4.68
C ILE A 331 9.38 1.46 -4.35
N ALA A 332 10.07 0.71 -5.25
CA ALA A 332 11.47 0.39 -5.04
C ALA A 332 12.35 1.65 -4.93
N SER A 333 12.07 2.67 -5.76
CA SER A 333 12.78 3.95 -5.71
C SER A 333 12.55 4.72 -4.41
N VAL A 334 11.36 4.64 -3.82
CA VAL A 334 11.07 5.21 -2.49
C VAL A 334 11.95 4.57 -1.42
N GLY A 335 12.13 3.23 -1.46
CA GLY A 335 13.04 2.54 -0.54
C GLY A 335 14.50 2.99 -0.70
N ILE A 336 14.96 3.20 -1.95
CA ILE A 336 16.30 3.74 -2.24
C ILE A 336 16.42 5.17 -1.69
N SER A 337 15.43 6.04 -1.93
CA SER A 337 15.43 7.41 -1.41
C SER A 337 15.49 7.44 0.11
N ASN A 338 14.74 6.56 0.79
CA ASN A 338 14.77 6.44 2.25
C ASN A 338 16.18 6.13 2.78
N MET A 339 16.92 5.21 2.12
CA MET A 339 18.30 4.89 2.50
C MET A 339 19.27 6.07 2.28
N ILE A 340 19.09 6.80 1.18
CA ILE A 340 19.92 7.97 0.84
C ILE A 340 19.68 9.11 1.81
N GLU A 341 18.41 9.45 2.06
CA GLU A 341 18.01 10.53 2.97
C GLU A 341 18.45 10.26 4.41
N SER A 342 18.40 8.99 4.83
CA SER A 342 18.90 8.54 6.13
C SER A 342 20.43 8.39 6.18
N ARG A 343 21.13 8.71 5.10
CA ARG A 343 22.60 8.64 4.97
C ARG A 343 23.19 7.30 5.38
N ILE A 344 22.55 6.20 5.01
CA ILE A 344 23.01 4.85 5.32
C ILE A 344 24.36 4.60 4.64
N ASN A 345 25.36 4.26 5.45
CA ASN A 345 26.68 3.89 4.95
C ASN A 345 26.67 2.45 4.43
N MET A 346 26.53 2.26 3.12
CA MET A 346 26.59 0.93 2.48
C MET A 346 28.03 0.38 2.38
N GLY A 347 29.06 1.17 2.72
CA GLY A 347 30.43 0.67 2.90
C GLY A 347 30.63 -0.13 4.20
N SER A 348 29.70 -0.02 5.15
CA SER A 348 29.68 -0.86 6.35
C SER A 348 29.33 -2.29 5.99
N THR A 349 30.16 -3.25 6.42
CA THR A 349 29.91 -4.68 6.21
C THR A 349 28.60 -5.13 6.85
N ARG A 350 28.24 -4.57 8.02
CA ARG A 350 26.99 -4.81 8.71
C ARG A 350 25.79 -4.43 7.84
N ASN A 351 25.78 -3.21 7.34
CA ASN A 351 24.66 -2.68 6.55
C ASN A 351 24.54 -3.42 5.21
N LEU A 352 25.67 -3.75 4.59
CA LEU A 352 25.70 -4.55 3.38
C LEU A 352 25.10 -5.93 3.60
N ILE A 353 25.42 -6.63 4.71
CA ILE A 353 24.86 -7.94 5.04
C ILE A 353 23.35 -7.85 5.26
N ILE A 354 22.87 -6.88 6.06
CA ILE A 354 21.45 -6.72 6.36
C ILE A 354 20.65 -6.51 5.07
N SER A 355 21.07 -5.52 4.25
CA SER A 355 20.35 -5.20 3.01
C SER A 355 20.42 -6.34 1.99
N SER A 356 21.58 -6.98 1.82
CA SER A 356 21.75 -8.10 0.89
C SER A 356 20.85 -9.27 1.23
N LEU A 357 20.79 -9.66 2.52
CA LEU A 357 19.96 -10.79 2.94
C LEU A 357 18.47 -10.49 2.85
N ILE A 358 18.02 -9.28 3.21
CA ILE A 358 16.61 -8.89 3.00
C ILE A 358 16.24 -9.05 1.52
N LEU A 359 17.01 -8.46 0.60
CA LEU A 359 16.71 -8.47 -0.82
C LEU A 359 16.82 -9.88 -1.41
N THR A 360 17.89 -10.62 -1.11
CA THR A 360 18.12 -11.94 -1.69
C THR A 360 17.12 -12.98 -1.22
N ILE A 361 16.78 -12.99 0.08
CA ILE A 361 15.78 -13.90 0.64
C ILE A 361 14.40 -13.58 0.06
N GLY A 362 14.04 -12.31 0.00
CA GLY A 362 12.71 -11.90 -0.43
C GLY A 362 12.50 -12.08 -1.93
N ILE A 363 13.42 -11.59 -2.79
CA ILE A 363 13.34 -11.72 -4.26
C ILE A 363 13.54 -13.17 -4.69
N GLY A 364 14.45 -13.88 -4.02
CA GLY A 364 14.74 -15.29 -4.30
C GLY A 364 13.60 -16.24 -3.91
N GLY A 365 12.56 -15.73 -3.23
CA GLY A 365 11.40 -16.53 -2.87
C GLY A 365 11.71 -17.62 -1.85
N ALA A 366 12.67 -17.38 -0.93
CA ALA A 366 13.02 -18.35 0.10
C ALA A 366 11.81 -18.70 0.97
N VAL A 367 11.68 -19.99 1.28
CA VAL A 367 10.62 -20.55 2.12
C VAL A 367 11.27 -21.40 3.21
N ILE A 368 10.89 -21.16 4.45
CA ILE A 368 11.21 -22.03 5.58
C ILE A 368 9.92 -22.71 6.02
N ASP A 369 9.87 -24.02 5.89
CA ASP A 369 8.71 -24.82 6.22
C ASP A 369 8.86 -25.40 7.64
N PHE A 370 7.87 -25.17 8.48
CA PHE A 370 7.77 -25.70 9.85
C PHE A 370 6.70 -26.80 9.96
N GLY A 371 6.25 -27.37 8.84
CA GLY A 371 5.27 -28.42 8.75
C GLY A 371 3.82 -27.92 8.88
N SER A 372 3.47 -27.24 9.95
CA SER A 372 2.12 -26.67 10.13
C SER A 372 1.93 -25.31 9.49
N PHE A 373 3.00 -24.58 9.26
CA PHE A 373 3.04 -23.27 8.59
C PHE A 373 4.40 -23.03 7.93
N SER A 374 4.44 -22.10 6.98
CA SER A 374 5.69 -21.73 6.29
C SER A 374 5.92 -20.23 6.44
N LEU A 375 7.18 -19.82 6.61
CA LEU A 375 7.61 -18.43 6.48
C LEU A 375 8.21 -18.23 5.10
N ALA A 376 7.75 -17.23 4.35
CA ALA A 376 8.17 -17.02 2.98
C ALA A 376 8.24 -15.55 2.58
N GLY A 377 8.98 -15.28 1.50
CA GLY A 377 8.97 -14.01 0.80
C GLY A 377 9.26 -12.80 1.68
N ILE A 378 8.44 -11.75 1.56
CA ILE A 378 8.61 -10.45 2.24
C ILE A 378 8.56 -10.62 3.77
N GLY A 379 7.66 -11.47 4.29
CA GLY A 379 7.55 -11.71 5.73
C GLY A 379 8.83 -12.29 6.32
N LEU A 380 9.37 -13.35 5.72
CA LEU A 380 10.63 -13.97 6.13
C LEU A 380 11.80 -12.96 6.04
N ALA A 381 11.91 -12.26 4.91
CA ALA A 381 12.99 -11.29 4.69
C ALA A 381 12.96 -10.16 5.73
N SER A 382 11.77 -9.67 6.08
CA SER A 382 11.60 -8.62 7.10
C SER A 382 12.02 -9.09 8.48
N ILE A 383 11.64 -10.31 8.87
CA ILE A 383 12.07 -10.93 10.15
C ILE A 383 13.59 -11.06 10.18
N VAL A 384 14.19 -11.60 9.11
CA VAL A 384 15.66 -11.76 9.03
C VAL A 384 16.35 -10.40 9.16
N GLY A 385 15.87 -9.37 8.46
CA GLY A 385 16.40 -8.02 8.55
C GLY A 385 16.37 -7.47 9.99
N VAL A 386 15.25 -7.62 10.68
CA VAL A 386 15.10 -7.20 12.09
C VAL A 386 16.04 -7.98 13.00
N VAL A 387 16.07 -9.30 12.86
CA VAL A 387 16.95 -10.16 13.69
C VAL A 387 18.42 -9.80 13.49
N LEU A 388 18.86 -9.67 12.24
CA LEU A 388 20.25 -9.27 11.94
C LEU A 388 20.57 -7.89 12.51
N ASN A 389 19.65 -6.94 12.41
CA ASN A 389 19.82 -5.61 12.99
C ASN A 389 20.03 -5.66 14.52
N LEU A 390 19.35 -6.56 15.21
CA LEU A 390 19.45 -6.72 16.67
C LEU A 390 20.71 -7.49 17.11
N VAL A 391 21.17 -8.45 16.29
CA VAL A 391 22.27 -9.38 16.65
C VAL A 391 23.64 -8.87 16.19
N LEU A 392 23.71 -8.25 15.01
CA LEU A 392 24.99 -7.79 14.48
C LEU A 392 25.51 -6.56 15.23
N PRO A 393 26.81 -6.52 15.54
CA PRO A 393 27.41 -5.39 16.26
C PRO A 393 27.27 -4.09 15.45
N HIS A 394 27.01 -2.99 16.14
CA HIS A 394 26.95 -1.67 15.52
C HIS A 394 28.38 -1.18 15.21
N ASP A 395 28.56 -0.60 14.04
CA ASP A 395 29.82 0.03 13.69
C ASP A 395 30.05 1.29 14.54
N LYS A 396 31.21 1.39 15.17
CA LYS A 396 31.59 2.56 16.00
C LYS A 396 31.68 3.89 15.21
N THR A 397 31.58 3.82 13.89
CA THR A 397 31.67 4.97 12.97
C THR A 397 30.30 5.49 12.50
N GLU A 398 29.20 4.83 12.86
CA GLU A 398 27.88 5.36 12.58
C GLU A 398 27.55 6.46 13.60
N PRO A 399 27.19 7.68 13.17
CA PRO A 399 26.69 8.67 14.11
C PRO A 399 25.40 8.11 14.76
N GLU A 400 25.34 8.14 16.09
CA GLU A 400 24.12 7.80 16.83
C GLU A 400 22.98 8.70 16.33
N ILE A 401 22.12 8.14 15.45
CA ILE A 401 20.90 8.80 14.93
C ILE A 401 19.86 8.95 16.09
N LEU A 402 20.26 8.70 17.33
CA LEU A 402 19.38 8.64 18.50
C LEU A 402 19.11 10.00 19.16
N GLU A 403 19.82 11.09 18.76
CA GLU A 403 19.65 12.41 19.37
C GLU A 403 19.33 13.51 18.34
N LYS A 404 18.15 13.45 17.70
CA LYS A 404 17.47 14.71 17.28
C LYS A 404 15.99 14.47 17.08
#